data_2a66276ec4b99b6243b039abe88e902a
#
_entry.id   2a66276ec4b99b6243b039abe88e902a
#
_cell.length_a   1.000
_cell.length_b   1.000
_cell.length_c   1.000
_cell.angle_alpha   90.00
_cell.angle_beta   90.00
_cell.angle_gamma   90.00
#
_symmetry.space_group_name_H-M   'P 1'
#
loop_
_entity.id
_entity.type
_entity.pdbx_description
1 polymer ?
#
loop_
_entity_poly.entity_id
_entity_poly.type
_entity_poly.pdbx_seq_one_letter_code
_entity_poly.pdbx_strand_id
1 'polypeptide(L)'
;APAGPIQVLVSLDEQRAYSYRNGILIGTAAVSTGKPGYETPTGVFTTKLKDKDHHSSIYHNAAMPYTQRITNDGVALHAGGVPGYPESHGCVHLPSEYARLLFDAAPLGMTVVIADQKTQPEFVDHPAFLSPITEKGELAANARLFADQPYRWEPEKSSFGAVSMVVSRYDSRLVVLRNGVEIGRAKVQFTEPEE
;
A
#
# COMPACT_ATOMS: atom_id res chain seq x y z
N ALA A 1 -2.05 1.08 21.20
CA ALA A 1 -2.08 0.85 19.76
C ALA A 1 -0.65 0.68 19.26
N PRO A 2 -0.37 -0.21 18.28
CA PRO A 2 0.99 -0.37 17.77
C PRO A 2 1.48 0.95 17.17
N ALA A 3 2.77 1.24 17.32
CA ALA A 3 3.43 2.34 16.65
C ALA A 3 3.94 1.90 15.26
N GLY A 4 4.16 2.86 14.35
CA GLY A 4 4.74 2.57 13.04
C GLY A 4 3.85 3.00 11.87
N PRO A 5 4.26 2.67 10.63
CA PRO A 5 3.56 3.06 9.42
C PRO A 5 2.17 2.44 9.33
N ILE A 6 1.23 3.21 8.78
CA ILE A 6 -0.10 2.72 8.43
C ILE A 6 -0.12 2.33 6.96
N GLN A 7 -0.78 1.22 6.67
CA GLN A 7 -1.05 0.71 5.33
C GLN A 7 -2.53 0.38 5.22
N VAL A 8 -3.12 0.64 4.07
CA VAL A 8 -4.51 0.30 3.77
C VAL A 8 -4.54 -0.66 2.59
N LEU A 9 -5.22 -1.78 2.76
CA LEU A 9 -5.58 -2.69 1.69
C LEU A 9 -7.07 -2.50 1.38
N VAL A 10 -7.42 -2.23 0.14
CA VAL A 10 -8.79 -2.18 -0.37
C VAL A 10 -9.01 -3.36 -1.29
N SER A 11 -9.95 -4.23 -0.93
CA SER A 11 -10.43 -5.32 -1.77
C SER A 11 -11.66 -4.87 -2.55
N LEU A 12 -11.53 -4.80 -3.87
CA LEU A 12 -12.63 -4.39 -4.77
C LEU A 12 -13.76 -5.43 -4.78
N ASP A 13 -13.42 -6.71 -4.71
CA ASP A 13 -14.42 -7.79 -4.74
C ASP A 13 -15.20 -7.88 -3.44
N GLU A 14 -14.53 -7.70 -2.30
CA GLU A 14 -15.18 -7.73 -1.00
C GLU A 14 -15.85 -6.41 -0.63
N GLN A 15 -15.57 -5.32 -1.37
CA GLN A 15 -15.96 -3.96 -1.01
C GLN A 15 -15.57 -3.63 0.44
N ARG A 16 -14.30 -3.92 0.79
CA ARG A 16 -13.73 -3.73 2.13
C ARG A 16 -12.37 -3.06 2.11
N ALA A 17 -12.13 -2.27 3.14
CA ALA A 17 -10.82 -1.75 3.49
C ALA A 17 -10.32 -2.38 4.79
N TYR A 18 -9.03 -2.67 4.81
CA TYR A 18 -8.30 -3.20 5.95
C TYR A 18 -7.13 -2.25 6.26
N SER A 19 -7.12 -1.67 7.45
CA SER A 19 -6.01 -0.82 7.89
C SER A 19 -5.09 -1.59 8.82
N TYR A 20 -3.81 -1.55 8.49
CA TYR A 20 -2.75 -2.16 9.27
C TYR A 20 -1.82 -1.09 9.82
N ARG A 21 -1.28 -1.30 11.02
CA ARG A 21 -0.19 -0.51 11.56
C ARG A 21 0.92 -1.45 11.97
N ASN A 22 2.09 -1.28 11.36
CA ASN A 22 3.23 -2.18 11.57
C ASN A 22 2.85 -3.66 11.44
N GLY A 23 2.09 -4.02 10.39
CA GLY A 23 1.61 -5.38 10.12
C GLY A 23 0.44 -5.87 10.98
N ILE A 24 0.03 -5.12 12.01
CA ILE A 24 -1.10 -5.48 12.87
C ILE A 24 -2.38 -4.84 12.33
N LEU A 25 -3.42 -5.64 12.13
CA LEU A 25 -4.74 -5.16 11.71
C LEU A 25 -5.33 -4.28 12.82
N ILE A 26 -5.59 -3.01 12.52
CA ILE A 26 -6.13 -2.01 13.45
C ILE A 26 -7.53 -1.56 13.12
N GLY A 27 -8.04 -1.90 11.95
CA GLY A 27 -9.40 -1.55 11.55
C GLY A 27 -9.84 -2.16 10.25
N THR A 28 -11.14 -2.39 10.12
CA THR A 28 -11.80 -2.82 8.90
C THR A 28 -13.04 -1.96 8.67
N ALA A 29 -13.38 -1.72 7.39
CA ALA A 29 -14.60 -1.03 7.03
C ALA A 29 -15.17 -1.57 5.71
N ALA A 30 -16.50 -1.54 5.56
CA ALA A 30 -17.10 -1.62 4.25
C ALA A 30 -16.73 -0.36 3.45
N VAL A 31 -16.60 -0.49 2.13
CA VAL A 31 -16.33 0.63 1.23
C VAL A 31 -17.29 0.62 0.04
N SER A 32 -17.31 1.70 -0.71
CA SER A 32 -17.91 1.72 -2.05
C SER A 32 -16.87 2.27 -3.02
N THR A 33 -16.52 1.46 -4.00
CA THR A 33 -15.49 1.80 -5.01
C THR A 33 -16.14 2.25 -6.32
N GLY A 34 -15.34 2.44 -7.36
CA GLY A 34 -15.81 2.88 -8.67
C GLY A 34 -16.78 1.91 -9.32
N LYS A 35 -17.90 2.43 -9.81
CA LYS A 35 -18.88 1.66 -10.59
C LYS A 35 -18.36 1.32 -11.99
N PRO A 36 -18.99 0.40 -12.74
CA PRO A 36 -18.64 0.08 -14.12
C PRO A 36 -18.52 1.35 -15.00
N GLY A 37 -17.40 1.49 -15.71
CA GLY A 37 -17.04 2.66 -16.50
C GLY A 37 -16.33 3.77 -15.73
N TYR A 38 -16.18 3.61 -14.42
CA TYR A 38 -15.44 4.51 -13.51
C TYR A 38 -14.66 3.70 -12.47
N GLU A 39 -14.01 2.65 -12.91
CA GLU A 39 -13.36 1.68 -12.06
C GLU A 39 -12.27 2.34 -11.18
N THR A 40 -12.20 1.92 -9.93
CA THR A 40 -11.08 2.27 -9.05
C THR A 40 -9.84 1.50 -9.54
N PRO A 41 -8.72 2.19 -9.82
CA PRO A 41 -7.53 1.52 -10.34
C PRO A 41 -6.92 0.58 -9.31
N THR A 42 -6.52 -0.63 -9.73
CA THR A 42 -5.74 -1.55 -8.91
C THR A 42 -4.26 -1.17 -8.91
N GLY A 43 -3.55 -1.52 -7.84
CA GLY A 43 -2.12 -1.25 -7.71
C GLY A 43 -1.70 -0.84 -6.32
N VAL A 44 -0.46 -0.38 -6.22
CA VAL A 44 0.13 0.16 -4.99
C VAL A 44 0.32 1.66 -5.13
N PHE A 45 -0.30 2.40 -4.24
CA PHE A 45 -0.34 3.86 -4.25
C PHE A 45 0.22 4.42 -2.94
N THR A 46 0.51 5.71 -2.95
CA THR A 46 0.78 6.48 -1.74
C THR A 46 -0.13 7.70 -1.68
N THR A 47 -0.51 8.11 -0.46
CA THR A 47 -1.27 9.34 -0.29
C THR A 47 -0.41 10.55 -0.65
N LYS A 48 -0.88 11.33 -1.65
CA LYS A 48 -0.17 12.49 -2.22
C LYS A 48 -0.66 13.82 -1.67
N LEU A 49 -1.90 13.83 -1.16
CA LEU A 49 -2.54 15.02 -0.59
C LEU A 49 -3.53 14.56 0.47
N LYS A 50 -3.63 15.36 1.52
CA LYS A 50 -4.66 15.24 2.56
C LYS A 50 -5.38 16.57 2.67
N ASP A 51 -6.72 16.52 2.59
CA ASP A 51 -7.58 17.70 2.71
C ASP A 51 -8.85 17.31 3.47
N LYS A 52 -9.07 17.95 4.64
CA LYS A 52 -10.15 17.59 5.54
C LYS A 52 -11.52 17.97 4.98
N ASP A 53 -11.61 19.12 4.33
CA ASP A 53 -12.87 19.73 3.89
C ASP A 53 -12.92 19.86 2.36
N HIS A 54 -12.35 18.88 1.66
CA HIS A 54 -12.23 18.85 0.19
C HIS A 54 -13.59 18.84 -0.50
N HIS A 55 -13.66 19.53 -1.63
CA HIS A 55 -14.80 19.51 -2.56
C HIS A 55 -14.32 19.21 -3.97
N SER A 56 -15.07 18.39 -4.68
CA SER A 56 -14.72 18.02 -6.06
C SER A 56 -14.79 19.20 -7.01
N SER A 57 -13.73 19.45 -7.74
CA SER A 57 -13.72 20.43 -8.85
C SER A 57 -14.41 19.91 -10.11
N ILE A 58 -14.68 18.60 -10.20
CA ILE A 58 -15.22 17.94 -11.40
C ILE A 58 -16.70 17.59 -11.22
N TYR A 59 -17.11 17.19 -10.01
CA TYR A 59 -18.45 16.67 -9.74
C TYR A 59 -19.29 17.66 -8.91
N HIS A 60 -19.69 18.79 -9.55
CA HIS A 60 -20.64 19.77 -9.00
C HIS A 60 -20.36 20.20 -7.54
N ASN A 61 -19.10 20.40 -7.21
CA ASN A 61 -18.69 20.77 -5.85
C ASN A 61 -19.11 19.75 -4.76
N ALA A 62 -19.21 18.46 -5.13
CA ALA A 62 -19.56 17.41 -4.18
C ALA A 62 -18.57 17.37 -3.01
N ALA A 63 -19.09 17.30 -1.79
CA ALA A 63 -18.27 17.22 -0.59
C ALA A 63 -17.54 15.87 -0.51
N MET A 64 -16.25 15.92 -0.24
CA MET A 64 -15.34 14.77 -0.11
C MET A 64 -14.56 14.90 1.22
N PRO A 65 -15.23 14.84 2.39
CA PRO A 65 -14.57 15.06 3.66
C PRO A 65 -13.46 14.01 3.92
N TYR A 66 -12.41 14.46 4.60
CA TYR A 66 -11.25 13.62 4.95
C TYR A 66 -10.55 12.99 3.73
N THR A 67 -10.48 13.73 2.64
CA THR A 67 -9.83 13.30 1.39
C THR A 67 -8.37 12.98 1.61
N GLN A 68 -7.98 11.79 1.14
CA GLN A 68 -6.61 11.31 1.02
C GLN A 68 -6.39 10.87 -0.43
N ARG A 69 -5.87 11.78 -1.27
CA ARG A 69 -5.67 11.56 -2.70
C ARG A 69 -4.49 10.64 -2.96
N ILE A 70 -4.67 9.64 -3.83
CA ILE A 70 -3.68 8.62 -4.14
C ILE A 70 -3.16 8.67 -5.58
N THR A 71 -3.93 9.24 -6.52
CA THR A 71 -3.51 9.38 -7.92
C THR A 71 -3.39 10.84 -8.34
N ASN A 72 -2.78 11.11 -9.50
CA ASN A 72 -2.65 12.47 -10.02
C ASN A 72 -3.94 12.99 -10.66
N ASP A 73 -4.76 12.09 -11.18
CA ASP A 73 -6.05 12.34 -11.82
C ASP A 73 -7.22 12.44 -10.84
N GLY A 74 -6.96 12.34 -9.53
CA GLY A 74 -7.92 12.72 -8.50
C GLY A 74 -8.55 11.57 -7.72
N VAL A 75 -8.19 10.31 -7.98
CA VAL A 75 -8.71 9.20 -7.16
C VAL A 75 -8.22 9.33 -5.71
N ALA A 76 -9.15 9.19 -4.78
CA ALA A 76 -8.91 9.41 -3.35
C ALA A 76 -9.74 8.44 -2.49
N LEU A 77 -9.28 8.27 -1.24
CA LEU A 77 -10.11 7.74 -0.16
C LEU A 77 -10.75 8.94 0.55
N HIS A 78 -12.07 8.92 0.79
CA HIS A 78 -12.78 9.98 1.53
C HIS A 78 -14.07 9.47 2.16
N ALA A 79 -14.66 10.24 3.05
CA ALA A 79 -15.97 9.92 3.59
C ALA A 79 -17.04 10.03 2.50
N GLY A 80 -17.90 9.02 2.41
CA GLY A 80 -18.98 8.98 1.41
C GLY A 80 -20.01 7.89 1.71
N GLY A 81 -21.00 7.76 0.84
CA GLY A 81 -21.99 6.69 0.89
C GLY A 81 -21.35 5.31 0.70
N VAL A 82 -21.80 4.34 1.49
CA VAL A 82 -21.34 2.95 1.40
C VAL A 82 -22.57 2.03 1.33
N PRO A 83 -23.21 1.93 0.14
CA PRO A 83 -24.46 1.17 -0.02
C PRO A 83 -24.25 -0.35 -0.07
N GLY A 84 -23.01 -0.84 -0.06
CA GLY A 84 -22.66 -2.26 -0.14
C GLY A 84 -22.34 -2.76 -1.57
N TYR A 85 -22.25 -1.84 -2.51
CA TYR A 85 -21.84 -2.11 -3.90
C TYR A 85 -21.05 -0.92 -4.47
N PRO A 86 -20.30 -1.10 -5.58
CA PRO A 86 -19.59 -0.01 -6.26
C PRO A 86 -20.56 1.03 -6.81
N GLU A 87 -20.43 2.30 -6.39
CA GLU A 87 -21.28 3.41 -6.90
C GLU A 87 -20.49 4.68 -7.24
N SER A 88 -19.22 4.78 -6.81
CA SER A 88 -18.42 5.98 -6.98
C SER A 88 -17.99 6.20 -8.43
N HIS A 89 -17.35 7.34 -8.68
CA HIS A 89 -16.69 7.65 -9.95
C HIS A 89 -15.17 7.44 -9.85
N GLY A 90 -14.73 6.35 -9.20
CA GLY A 90 -13.34 5.94 -9.07
C GLY A 90 -12.74 6.12 -7.68
N CYS A 91 -13.27 7.00 -6.86
CA CYS A 91 -12.84 7.14 -5.45
C CYS A 91 -13.27 5.95 -4.58
N VAL A 92 -12.60 5.78 -3.46
CA VAL A 92 -12.96 4.82 -2.43
C VAL A 92 -13.74 5.55 -1.34
N HIS A 93 -15.05 5.35 -1.29
CA HIS A 93 -15.91 5.87 -0.23
C HIS A 93 -15.73 5.05 1.05
N LEU A 94 -15.55 5.73 2.16
CA LEU A 94 -15.41 5.17 3.50
C LEU A 94 -16.55 5.65 4.40
N PRO A 95 -16.97 4.87 5.40
CA PRO A 95 -17.82 5.38 6.47
C PRO A 95 -17.16 6.59 7.13
N SER A 96 -17.95 7.62 7.42
CA SER A 96 -17.43 8.94 7.86
C SER A 96 -16.50 8.85 9.07
N GLU A 97 -16.85 8.06 10.08
CA GLU A 97 -16.02 7.91 11.27
C GLU A 97 -14.69 7.17 10.95
N TYR A 98 -14.74 6.15 10.09
CA TYR A 98 -13.53 5.45 9.66
C TYR A 98 -12.61 6.36 8.85
N ALA A 99 -13.19 7.14 7.92
CA ALA A 99 -12.43 8.14 7.14
C ALA A 99 -11.75 9.17 8.04
N ARG A 100 -12.45 9.66 9.06
CA ARG A 100 -11.93 10.60 10.06
C ARG A 100 -10.75 9.97 10.83
N LEU A 101 -10.95 8.79 11.41
CA LEU A 101 -9.93 8.10 12.21
C LEU A 101 -8.69 7.77 11.37
N LEU A 102 -8.88 7.29 10.13
CA LEU A 102 -7.78 7.02 9.21
C LEU A 102 -7.04 8.30 8.83
N PHE A 103 -7.79 9.37 8.54
CA PHE A 103 -7.21 10.67 8.22
C PHE A 103 -6.36 11.21 9.37
N ASP A 104 -6.86 11.16 10.60
CA ASP A 104 -6.14 11.67 11.78
C ASP A 104 -4.89 10.83 12.11
N ALA A 105 -4.96 9.51 11.91
CA ALA A 105 -3.90 8.59 12.29
C ALA A 105 -2.80 8.43 11.22
N ALA A 106 -3.13 8.58 9.94
CA ALA A 106 -2.21 8.31 8.83
C ALA A 106 -1.43 9.55 8.41
N PRO A 107 -0.09 9.47 8.24
CA PRO A 107 0.69 10.54 7.66
C PRO A 107 0.47 10.66 6.14
N LEU A 108 0.90 11.78 5.56
CA LEU A 108 1.10 11.87 4.11
C LEU A 108 2.14 10.81 3.68
N GLY A 109 1.96 10.22 2.50
CA GLY A 109 2.79 9.11 2.04
C GLY A 109 2.36 7.73 2.57
N MET A 110 1.20 7.62 3.24
CA MET A 110 0.64 6.33 3.62
C MET A 110 0.47 5.42 2.40
N THR A 111 0.87 4.15 2.53
CA THR A 111 0.69 3.16 1.46
C THR A 111 -0.76 2.69 1.39
N VAL A 112 -1.31 2.68 0.18
CA VAL A 112 -2.64 2.15 -0.14
C VAL A 112 -2.49 1.11 -1.24
N VAL A 113 -2.92 -0.12 -0.98
CA VAL A 113 -2.97 -1.22 -1.94
C VAL A 113 -4.44 -1.42 -2.34
N ILE A 114 -4.71 -1.40 -3.63
CA ILE A 114 -6.05 -1.68 -4.18
C ILE A 114 -5.93 -2.92 -5.04
N ALA A 115 -6.69 -3.96 -4.70
CA ALA A 115 -6.63 -5.28 -5.32
C ALA A 115 -8.03 -5.83 -5.61
N ASP A 116 -8.11 -6.65 -6.65
CA ASP A 116 -9.24 -7.49 -7.01
C ASP A 116 -8.80 -8.96 -7.17
N GLN A 117 -9.72 -9.87 -7.42
CA GLN A 117 -9.40 -11.30 -7.64
C GLN A 117 -8.52 -11.54 -8.87
N LYS A 118 -8.47 -10.59 -9.80
CA LYS A 118 -7.62 -10.66 -11.00
C LYS A 118 -6.21 -10.16 -10.73
N THR A 119 -6.03 -9.41 -9.63
CA THR A 119 -4.73 -8.92 -9.18
C THR A 119 -3.96 -10.08 -8.56
N GLN A 120 -3.40 -10.94 -9.41
CA GLN A 120 -2.52 -12.00 -8.96
C GLN A 120 -1.11 -11.46 -8.81
N PRO A 121 -0.29 -12.01 -7.89
CA PRO A 121 1.13 -11.74 -7.88
C PRO A 121 1.71 -12.14 -9.23
N GLU A 122 2.07 -11.17 -10.05
CA GLU A 122 2.76 -11.43 -11.30
C GLU A 122 4.19 -11.84 -10.99
N PHE A 123 4.66 -12.93 -11.61
CA PHE A 123 6.08 -13.28 -11.57
C PHE A 123 6.84 -12.25 -12.41
N VAL A 124 7.37 -11.24 -11.74
CA VAL A 124 8.21 -10.24 -12.40
C VAL A 124 9.65 -10.66 -12.20
N ASP A 125 10.30 -11.07 -13.27
CA ASP A 125 11.73 -11.44 -13.25
C ASP A 125 12.61 -10.29 -12.74
N HIS A 126 12.16 -9.05 -12.97
CA HIS A 126 12.82 -7.83 -12.49
C HIS A 126 11.79 -6.77 -12.07
N PRO A 127 11.35 -6.72 -10.81
CA PRO A 127 10.46 -5.66 -10.33
C PRO A 127 11.23 -4.34 -10.27
N ALA A 128 11.33 -3.62 -11.40
CA ALA A 128 12.19 -2.45 -11.56
C ALA A 128 11.99 -1.39 -10.45
N PHE A 129 10.76 -1.15 -10.01
CA PHE A 129 10.45 -0.20 -8.94
C PHE A 129 10.63 -0.74 -7.51
N LEU A 130 10.78 -2.08 -7.37
CA LEU A 130 11.11 -2.76 -6.11
C LEU A 130 12.57 -3.20 -6.06
N SER A 131 13.34 -2.97 -7.14
CA SER A 131 14.76 -3.27 -7.15
C SER A 131 15.49 -2.32 -6.19
N PRO A 132 16.42 -2.84 -5.37
CA PRO A 132 17.24 -2.01 -4.51
C PRO A 132 17.96 -0.93 -5.33
N ILE A 133 17.99 0.28 -4.78
CA ILE A 133 18.78 1.38 -5.31
C ILE A 133 19.96 1.68 -4.38
N THR A 134 20.99 2.30 -4.91
CA THR A 134 22.08 2.87 -4.13
C THR A 134 21.64 4.19 -3.49
N GLU A 135 22.40 4.73 -2.56
CA GLU A 135 22.18 6.07 -2.00
C GLU A 135 22.10 7.18 -3.08
N LYS A 136 22.67 6.94 -4.26
CA LYS A 136 22.64 7.85 -5.42
C LYS A 136 21.41 7.66 -6.32
N GLY A 137 20.53 6.72 -5.98
CA GLY A 137 19.34 6.41 -6.77
C GLY A 137 19.60 5.52 -8.00
N GLU A 138 20.80 4.94 -8.16
CA GLU A 138 21.14 4.00 -9.20
C GLU A 138 20.72 2.58 -8.78
N LEU A 139 20.48 1.68 -9.75
CA LEU A 139 20.21 0.28 -9.43
C LEU A 139 21.39 -0.34 -8.68
N ALA A 140 21.12 -0.90 -7.49
CA ALA A 140 22.14 -1.54 -6.70
C ALA A 140 22.57 -2.87 -7.35
N ALA A 141 23.87 -3.17 -7.30
CA ALA A 141 24.36 -4.47 -7.70
C ALA A 141 23.69 -5.58 -6.87
N ASN A 142 23.32 -6.68 -7.53
CA ASN A 142 22.64 -7.80 -6.88
C ASN A 142 23.63 -8.59 -5.99
N ALA A 143 23.91 -8.05 -4.80
CA ALA A 143 24.82 -8.66 -3.84
C ALA A 143 24.19 -9.91 -3.22
N ARG A 144 24.70 -11.08 -3.59
CA ARG A 144 24.26 -12.38 -3.02
C ARG A 144 24.77 -12.54 -1.58
N LEU A 145 24.04 -13.30 -0.77
CA LEU A 145 24.55 -13.81 0.50
C LEU A 145 25.58 -14.94 0.22
N PHE A 146 26.62 -15.02 1.02
CA PHE A 146 27.53 -16.16 0.99
C PHE A 146 26.82 -17.45 1.40
N ALA A 147 27.41 -18.61 1.06
CA ALA A 147 26.76 -19.91 1.29
C ALA A 147 26.45 -20.16 2.78
N ASP A 148 27.36 -19.74 3.65
CA ASP A 148 27.29 -19.84 5.13
C ASP A 148 26.58 -18.68 5.81
N GLN A 149 26.18 -17.64 5.04
CA GLN A 149 25.52 -16.45 5.57
C GLN A 149 24.00 -16.60 5.50
N PRO A 150 23.28 -16.73 6.64
CA PRO A 150 21.84 -16.86 6.64
C PRO A 150 21.12 -15.53 6.35
N TYR A 151 21.71 -14.40 6.78
CA TYR A 151 21.17 -13.05 6.53
C TYR A 151 22.28 -11.99 6.55
N ARG A 152 21.92 -10.80 6.04
CA ARG A 152 22.68 -9.55 6.18
C ARG A 152 21.73 -8.47 6.67
N TRP A 153 22.16 -7.63 7.63
CA TRP A 153 21.34 -6.57 8.19
C TRP A 153 22.20 -5.30 8.37
N GLU A 154 21.84 -4.24 7.64
CA GLU A 154 22.62 -3.00 7.52
C GLU A 154 21.67 -1.79 7.55
N PRO A 155 20.89 -1.58 8.64
CA PRO A 155 19.88 -0.54 8.73
C PRO A 155 20.45 0.89 8.64
N GLU A 156 21.72 1.08 8.89
CA GLU A 156 22.45 2.33 8.77
C GLU A 156 22.55 2.86 7.34
N LYS A 157 22.41 2.01 6.33
CA LYS A 157 22.41 2.40 4.91
C LYS A 157 21.23 3.30 4.54
N SER A 158 20.15 3.26 5.33
CA SER A 158 19.01 4.17 5.17
C SER A 158 18.38 4.37 6.54
N SER A 159 18.62 5.52 7.16
CA SER A 159 18.24 5.78 8.56
C SER A 159 16.77 6.13 8.75
N PHE A 160 16.05 6.54 7.68
CA PHE A 160 14.64 6.96 7.73
C PHE A 160 13.88 6.58 6.46
N GLY A 161 12.56 6.63 6.54
CA GLY A 161 11.66 6.34 5.43
C GLY A 161 10.87 5.04 5.59
N ALA A 162 9.97 4.82 4.64
CA ALA A 162 9.11 3.64 4.63
C ALA A 162 9.92 2.36 4.41
N VAL A 163 9.59 1.32 5.18
CA VAL A 163 10.17 -0.02 5.01
C VAL A 163 9.24 -0.87 4.16
N SER A 164 9.80 -1.54 3.18
CA SER A 164 9.12 -2.55 2.37
C SER A 164 9.89 -3.87 2.37
N MET A 165 9.19 -4.97 2.19
CA MET A 165 9.77 -6.31 2.12
C MET A 165 9.35 -6.97 0.82
N VAL A 166 10.33 -7.55 0.13
CA VAL A 166 10.13 -8.35 -1.09
C VAL A 166 10.51 -9.79 -0.76
N VAL A 167 9.55 -10.70 -0.91
CA VAL A 167 9.76 -12.13 -0.70
C VAL A 167 9.69 -12.83 -2.04
N SER A 168 10.78 -13.50 -2.42
CA SER A 168 10.85 -14.31 -3.64
C SER A 168 10.78 -15.79 -3.25
N ARG A 169 9.70 -16.47 -3.69
CA ARG A 169 9.60 -17.94 -3.53
C ARG A 169 10.60 -18.65 -4.45
N TYR A 170 10.81 -18.10 -5.63
CA TYR A 170 11.73 -18.68 -6.61
C TYR A 170 13.17 -18.73 -6.09
N ASP A 171 13.64 -17.63 -5.50
CA ASP A 171 15.01 -17.52 -4.97
C ASP A 171 15.11 -17.93 -3.50
N SER A 172 14.00 -18.27 -2.84
CA SER A 172 13.94 -18.51 -1.39
C SER A 172 14.60 -17.38 -0.60
N ARG A 173 14.22 -16.14 -0.91
CA ARG A 173 14.89 -14.93 -0.46
C ARG A 173 13.90 -13.88 0.04
N LEU A 174 14.28 -13.21 1.11
CA LEU A 174 13.67 -11.97 1.61
C LEU A 174 14.65 -10.82 1.38
N VAL A 175 14.17 -9.71 0.87
CA VAL A 175 14.89 -8.43 0.80
C VAL A 175 14.09 -7.39 1.56
N VAL A 176 14.75 -6.64 2.43
CA VAL A 176 14.17 -5.54 3.18
C VAL A 176 14.75 -4.24 2.63
N LEU A 177 13.86 -3.35 2.20
CA LEU A 177 14.20 -2.04 1.66
C LEU A 177 13.71 -0.96 2.62
N ARG A 178 14.47 0.11 2.78
CA ARG A 178 14.00 1.36 3.39
C ARG A 178 14.25 2.50 2.43
N ASN A 179 13.17 3.20 2.06
CA ASN A 179 13.22 4.26 1.05
C ASN A 179 13.90 3.78 -0.28
N GLY A 180 13.63 2.52 -0.69
CA GLY A 180 14.22 1.89 -1.88
C GLY A 180 15.64 1.35 -1.70
N VAL A 181 16.36 1.71 -0.63
CA VAL A 181 17.71 1.21 -0.33
C VAL A 181 17.63 -0.13 0.41
N GLU A 182 18.38 -1.14 -0.04
CA GLU A 182 18.45 -2.43 0.65
C GLU A 182 19.16 -2.27 2.01
N ILE A 183 18.41 -2.56 3.07
CA ILE A 183 18.91 -2.54 4.45
C ILE A 183 18.97 -3.94 5.05
N GLY A 184 18.45 -4.95 4.37
CA GLY A 184 18.50 -6.32 4.84
C GLY A 184 18.18 -7.34 3.77
N ARG A 185 18.75 -8.53 3.93
CA ARG A 185 18.52 -9.68 3.06
C ARG A 185 18.63 -10.96 3.88
N ALA A 186 17.76 -11.92 3.66
CA ALA A 186 17.80 -13.22 4.34
C ALA A 186 17.43 -14.36 3.38
N LYS A 187 17.94 -15.55 3.67
CA LYS A 187 17.43 -16.79 3.12
C LYS A 187 16.14 -17.14 3.86
N VAL A 188 15.13 -17.58 3.14
CA VAL A 188 13.84 -17.98 3.71
C VAL A 188 13.48 -19.40 3.29
N GLN A 189 12.76 -20.08 4.15
CA GLN A 189 12.17 -21.38 3.84
C GLN A 189 10.65 -21.22 3.86
N PHE A 190 9.99 -21.84 2.91
CA PHE A 190 8.53 -21.86 2.85
C PHE A 190 8.07 -23.22 3.32
N THR A 191 7.29 -23.26 4.39
CA THR A 191 6.55 -24.45 4.79
C THR A 191 5.20 -24.41 4.08
N GLU A 192 4.84 -25.50 3.43
CA GLU A 192 3.48 -25.65 2.95
C GLU A 192 2.54 -25.81 4.14
N PRO A 193 1.33 -25.23 4.12
CA PRO A 193 0.36 -25.51 5.16
C PRO A 193 0.08 -27.00 5.16
N GLU A 194 0.06 -27.60 6.34
CA GLU A 194 -0.46 -28.98 6.49
C GLU A 194 -1.95 -28.95 6.07
N GLU A 195 -2.30 -29.84 5.11
CA GLU A 195 -3.68 -30.00 4.64
C GLU A 195 -4.59 -30.58 5.76
#